data_a842dcd17363fe085ef11a0fe4a333ff
#
_entry.id   a842dcd17363fe085ef11a0fe4a333ff
#
_cell.length_a   1.000
_cell.length_b   1.000
_cell.length_c   1.000
_cell.angle_alpha   90.00
_cell.angle_beta   90.00
_cell.angle_gamma   90.00
#
_symmetry.space_group_name_H-M   'P 1'
#
loop_
_entity.id
_entity.type
_entity.pdbx_description
1 polymer ?
#
loop_
_entity_poly.entity_id
_entity_poly.type
_entity_poly.pdbx_seq_one_letter_code
_entity_poly.pdbx_strand_id
1 'polypeptide(L)'
;MSSVAHDAAVPGGSPGRPAPGRLAGLGFRTLSLAAALTVLVLVVLPLLALLVQAVLPGLFGAPPSLHLSWEGISSAASDPYMLAAGVNSLVLAAATAALATLLGVWVAYLLVLTDLPGRRVIWGVVWLILISPSFLIAQGWELLLAPGGLTHQILGGLLTQALLSPVGVTIVLGLKLFPYAAIAVASGIEGLGQDVVHAARLAGAPMRSVWRRILLPLVLPAAAAGALIVFAEVLSDFGVASTLAQTANFPLTTYAIYSALEQFPVNFPEAAAASLMLVAGVGLAQWAQSLTTGRRSYATRWGGNRTLSPVALGRTRWLHLIGVALLACVAFGVPAATTAAASFMPEAAGGLVGGSPPTWTNYQLALHIPYGAGSFAASLGYALVAASLGLGLGLLVAMAWRRGGSWFTGLLQGFLTAAIAVPGIVLGAGYIFLWDQPWLKDVGLLLYGTPAVLVLGYIAGGMPYAVRVISGGVAQIPANALTAARSSGAGLATVVRRIVLPMLGSTWTRVWLMLFAGVVFELPVSQLLYPPGGPTLAVAIVHQFHNTDFGVGAALTVLSTGTVGILALAFAWLQRRLGRLRPVGAEADIAAEAGRRVVETMEGVRA
;
A
#
# COMPACT_ATOMS: atom_id res chain seq x y z
N MET A 1 69.33 -7.66 41.90
CA MET A 1 69.26 -6.21 41.94
C MET A 1 67.99 -5.86 41.23
N SER A 2 66.89 -5.87 41.86
CA SER A 2 66.10 -4.86 42.55
C SER A 2 65.62 -3.79 41.56
N SER A 3 64.37 -3.82 41.24
CA SER A 3 63.71 -2.61 40.87
C SER A 3 62.18 -2.65 41.08
N VAL A 4 61.79 -1.62 41.67
CA VAL A 4 60.49 -1.25 42.17
C VAL A 4 59.51 -0.97 40.98
N ALA A 5 58.40 -1.66 40.95
CA ALA A 5 57.23 -1.31 40.12
C ALA A 5 56.31 -0.40 40.93
N HIS A 6 55.96 0.74 40.35
CA HIS A 6 54.97 1.65 40.89
C HIS A 6 53.63 1.35 40.23
N ASP A 7 52.73 0.71 40.95
CA ASP A 7 51.32 0.58 40.63
C ASP A 7 50.64 1.92 40.92
N ALA A 8 50.21 2.61 39.85
CA ALA A 8 49.27 3.71 39.93
C ALA A 8 47.89 3.20 39.43
N ALA A 9 47.08 2.74 40.36
CA ALA A 9 45.68 2.42 40.11
C ALA A 9 44.89 3.70 39.77
N VAL A 10 44.45 3.83 38.55
CA VAL A 10 43.46 4.83 38.12
C VAL A 10 42.09 4.32 38.51
N PRO A 11 41.31 5.02 39.32
CA PRO A 11 39.94 4.63 39.62
C PRO A 11 39.05 4.90 38.40
N GLY A 12 38.82 3.89 37.60
CA GLY A 12 37.85 3.91 36.53
C GLY A 12 36.42 3.93 37.08
N GLY A 13 35.96 5.09 37.51
CA GLY A 13 34.54 5.32 37.74
C GLY A 13 33.81 5.41 36.38
N SER A 14 33.09 4.38 36.01
CA SER A 14 32.13 4.48 34.92
C SER A 14 31.16 5.63 35.22
N PRO A 15 30.94 6.60 34.30
CA PRO A 15 29.96 7.64 34.54
C PRO A 15 28.60 6.99 34.67
N GLY A 16 28.04 7.02 35.88
CA GLY A 16 26.70 6.49 36.17
C GLY A 16 25.70 7.12 35.20
N ARG A 17 24.97 6.29 34.50
CA ARG A 17 23.86 6.73 33.66
C ARG A 17 22.92 7.56 34.53
N PRO A 18 22.67 8.84 34.20
CA PRO A 18 21.74 9.64 34.97
C PRO A 18 20.38 8.94 34.95
N ALA A 19 19.84 8.67 36.12
CA ALA A 19 18.52 8.09 36.27
C ALA A 19 17.49 9.02 35.58
N PRO A 20 16.60 8.52 34.72
CA PRO A 20 15.61 9.35 34.06
C PRO A 20 14.72 9.97 35.12
N GLY A 21 14.63 11.31 35.15
CA GLY A 21 13.79 12.03 36.09
C GLY A 21 12.34 11.46 36.05
N ARG A 22 11.72 11.27 37.21
CA ARG A 22 10.38 10.63 37.37
C ARG A 22 9.32 11.19 36.40
N LEU A 23 9.34 12.50 36.10
CA LEU A 23 8.42 13.16 35.17
C LEU A 23 8.68 12.80 33.70
N ALA A 24 9.93 12.59 33.29
CA ALA A 24 10.26 12.14 31.93
C ALA A 24 9.85 10.67 31.70
N GLY A 25 9.85 9.86 32.75
CA GLY A 25 9.36 8.47 32.71
C GLY A 25 7.84 8.37 32.57
N LEU A 26 7.08 9.26 33.23
CA LEU A 26 5.60 9.31 33.15
C LEU A 26 5.12 9.66 31.74
N GLY A 27 5.64 10.73 31.11
CA GLY A 27 5.22 11.15 29.78
C GLY A 27 5.54 10.11 28.68
N PHE A 28 6.53 9.24 28.90
CA PHE A 28 6.83 8.18 27.97
C PHE A 28 5.96 6.93 28.18
N ARG A 29 5.60 6.62 29.42
CA ARG A 29 4.65 5.54 29.71
C ARG A 29 3.27 5.85 29.13
N THR A 30 2.80 7.09 29.27
CA THR A 30 1.52 7.53 28.67
C THR A 30 1.56 7.45 27.14
N LEU A 31 2.67 7.85 26.50
CA LEU A 31 2.85 7.73 25.05
C LEU A 31 2.79 6.26 24.58
N SER A 32 3.49 5.37 25.29
CA SER A 32 3.50 3.94 24.95
C SER A 32 2.13 3.29 25.18
N LEU A 33 1.41 3.70 26.22
CA LEU A 33 0.06 3.22 26.48
C LEU A 33 -0.91 3.71 25.39
N ALA A 34 -0.84 4.99 25.01
CA ALA A 34 -1.67 5.55 23.95
C ALA A 34 -1.38 4.87 22.60
N ALA A 35 -0.13 4.61 22.28
CA ALA A 35 0.26 3.86 21.07
C ALA A 35 -0.28 2.43 21.09
N ALA A 36 -0.16 1.75 22.24
CA ALA A 36 -0.68 0.40 22.42
C ALA A 36 -2.20 0.36 22.26
N LEU A 37 -2.91 1.30 22.88
CA LEU A 37 -4.36 1.42 22.76
C LEU A 37 -4.79 1.71 21.32
N THR A 38 -4.07 2.57 20.63
CA THR A 38 -4.33 2.88 19.21
C THR A 38 -4.24 1.61 18.34
N VAL A 39 -3.15 0.85 18.46
CA VAL A 39 -2.98 -0.40 17.69
C VAL A 39 -4.00 -1.45 18.09
N LEU A 40 -4.28 -1.57 19.39
CA LEU A 40 -5.27 -2.50 19.91
C LEU A 40 -6.65 -2.24 19.31
N VAL A 41 -7.15 -1.01 19.43
CA VAL A 41 -8.52 -0.65 19.02
C VAL A 41 -8.67 -0.65 17.48
N LEU A 42 -7.69 -0.13 16.76
CA LEU A 42 -7.81 0.03 15.30
C LEU A 42 -7.48 -1.25 14.52
N VAL A 43 -6.60 -2.10 15.04
CA VAL A 43 -6.09 -3.24 14.26
C VAL A 43 -6.42 -4.57 14.95
N VAL A 44 -6.09 -4.71 16.23
CA VAL A 44 -6.16 -6.00 16.89
C VAL A 44 -7.62 -6.40 17.19
N LEU A 45 -8.42 -5.50 17.73
CA LEU A 45 -9.82 -5.81 18.08
C LEU A 45 -10.70 -6.18 16.86
N PRO A 46 -10.65 -5.49 15.72
CA PRO A 46 -11.41 -5.92 14.53
C PRO A 46 -11.00 -7.32 14.04
N LEU A 47 -9.70 -7.63 14.06
CA LEU A 47 -9.22 -8.96 13.67
C LEU A 47 -9.61 -10.04 14.69
N LEU A 48 -9.63 -9.71 15.99
CA LEU A 48 -10.14 -10.61 17.02
C LEU A 48 -11.65 -10.82 16.90
N ALA A 49 -12.42 -9.76 16.60
CA ALA A 49 -13.86 -9.86 16.37
C ALA A 49 -14.17 -10.81 15.20
N LEU A 50 -13.38 -10.76 14.14
CA LEU A 50 -13.48 -11.67 13.02
C LEU A 50 -13.20 -13.12 13.44
N LEU A 51 -12.15 -13.36 14.23
CA LEU A 51 -11.85 -14.69 14.77
C LEU A 51 -13.00 -15.20 15.67
N VAL A 52 -13.52 -14.33 16.55
CA VAL A 52 -14.64 -14.67 17.44
C VAL A 52 -15.88 -14.98 16.62
N GLN A 53 -16.20 -14.20 15.59
CA GLN A 53 -17.36 -14.45 14.72
C GLN A 53 -17.27 -15.80 13.99
N ALA A 54 -16.07 -16.21 13.60
CA ALA A 54 -15.86 -17.49 12.91
C ALA A 54 -15.99 -18.72 13.83
N VAL A 55 -15.64 -18.59 15.14
CA VAL A 55 -15.51 -19.74 16.06
C VAL A 55 -16.53 -19.70 17.19
N LEU A 56 -16.97 -18.49 17.60
CA LEU A 56 -17.93 -18.24 18.69
C LEU A 56 -19.04 -17.28 18.21
N PRO A 57 -19.75 -17.55 17.11
CA PRO A 57 -20.75 -16.64 16.56
C PRO A 57 -21.86 -16.30 17.55
N GLY A 58 -22.19 -17.24 18.45
CA GLY A 58 -23.17 -17.03 19.50
C GLY A 58 -22.83 -15.93 20.51
N LEU A 59 -21.57 -15.50 20.61
CA LEU A 59 -21.18 -14.38 21.49
C LEU A 59 -21.79 -13.07 21.01
N PHE A 60 -22.02 -12.93 19.71
CA PHE A 60 -22.65 -11.76 19.08
C PHE A 60 -24.16 -11.92 18.91
N GLY A 61 -24.72 -13.03 19.37
CA GLY A 61 -26.17 -13.29 19.37
C GLY A 61 -26.90 -12.58 20.50
N ALA A 62 -28.23 -12.55 20.43
CA ALA A 62 -29.12 -12.05 21.49
C ALA A 62 -30.09 -13.15 21.91
N PRO A 63 -29.92 -13.83 23.09
CA PRO A 63 -28.90 -13.60 24.10
C PRO A 63 -27.51 -14.11 23.72
N PRO A 64 -26.40 -13.52 24.24
CA PRO A 64 -25.05 -14.01 23.99
C PRO A 64 -24.86 -15.43 24.52
N SER A 65 -24.20 -16.28 23.76
CA SER A 65 -23.88 -17.66 24.13
C SER A 65 -22.42 -18.00 23.84
N LEU A 66 -21.78 -18.73 24.74
CA LEU A 66 -20.38 -19.15 24.63
C LEU A 66 -20.29 -20.59 24.08
N HIS A 67 -20.95 -20.87 22.95
CA HIS A 67 -20.83 -22.15 22.28
C HIS A 67 -19.83 -22.07 21.14
N LEU A 68 -18.79 -22.90 21.18
CA LEU A 68 -17.90 -23.12 20.05
C LEU A 68 -18.70 -23.71 18.91
N SER A 69 -18.70 -23.04 17.77
CA SER A 69 -19.34 -23.52 16.55
C SER A 69 -18.31 -23.56 15.41
N TRP A 70 -18.26 -24.68 14.75
CA TRP A 70 -17.47 -24.87 13.52
C TRP A 70 -18.34 -24.70 12.27
N GLU A 71 -19.60 -24.29 12.48
CA GLU A 71 -20.61 -24.19 11.42
C GLU A 71 -20.19 -23.21 10.32
N GLY A 72 -19.66 -22.02 10.69
CA GLY A 72 -19.15 -21.07 9.73
C GLY A 72 -17.99 -21.62 8.89
N ILE A 73 -17.07 -22.35 9.52
CA ILE A 73 -15.92 -22.98 8.82
C ILE A 73 -16.38 -24.15 7.96
N SER A 74 -17.31 -24.99 8.46
CA SER A 74 -17.85 -26.08 7.68
C SER A 74 -18.72 -25.60 6.53
N SER A 75 -19.52 -24.55 6.70
CA SER A 75 -20.29 -23.88 5.64
C SER A 75 -19.34 -23.37 4.56
N ALA A 76 -18.36 -22.52 4.92
CA ALA A 76 -17.38 -21.98 3.95
C ALA A 76 -16.60 -23.09 3.23
N ALA A 77 -16.34 -24.23 3.89
CA ALA A 77 -15.64 -25.37 3.31
C ALA A 77 -16.53 -26.32 2.51
N SER A 78 -17.84 -26.24 2.61
CA SER A 78 -18.80 -27.11 1.91
C SER A 78 -19.63 -26.36 0.85
N ASP A 79 -19.73 -25.04 0.94
CA ASP A 79 -20.41 -24.26 -0.08
C ASP A 79 -19.64 -24.28 -1.41
N PRO A 80 -20.26 -24.79 -2.50
CA PRO A 80 -19.60 -24.87 -3.80
C PRO A 80 -19.12 -23.51 -4.34
N TYR A 81 -19.85 -22.43 -4.04
CA TYR A 81 -19.48 -21.08 -4.48
C TYR A 81 -18.22 -20.58 -3.75
N MET A 82 -18.16 -20.73 -2.42
CA MET A 82 -17.00 -20.37 -1.62
C MET A 82 -15.76 -21.20 -1.98
N LEU A 83 -15.93 -22.50 -2.18
CA LEU A 83 -14.84 -23.38 -2.62
C LEU A 83 -14.31 -22.98 -4.00
N ALA A 84 -15.22 -22.75 -4.96
CA ALA A 84 -14.83 -22.28 -6.29
C ALA A 84 -14.10 -20.93 -6.21
N ALA A 85 -14.61 -19.99 -5.42
CA ALA A 85 -13.99 -18.70 -5.21
C ALA A 85 -12.58 -18.82 -4.60
N GLY A 86 -12.40 -19.72 -3.63
CA GLY A 86 -11.10 -20.00 -3.00
C GLY A 86 -10.09 -20.56 -3.99
N VAL A 87 -10.46 -21.62 -4.72
CA VAL A 87 -9.60 -22.26 -5.73
C VAL A 87 -9.27 -21.27 -6.86
N ASN A 88 -10.28 -20.56 -7.37
CA ASN A 88 -10.10 -19.56 -8.42
C ASN A 88 -9.12 -18.46 -7.99
N SER A 89 -9.26 -17.95 -6.76
CA SER A 89 -8.36 -16.93 -6.24
C SER A 89 -6.91 -17.40 -6.15
N LEU A 90 -6.68 -18.64 -5.71
CA LEU A 90 -5.33 -19.21 -5.62
C LEU A 90 -4.72 -19.45 -7.01
N VAL A 91 -5.48 -19.99 -7.94
CA VAL A 91 -5.05 -20.23 -9.33
C VAL A 91 -4.77 -18.90 -10.03
N LEU A 92 -5.68 -17.93 -9.89
CA LEU A 92 -5.52 -16.58 -10.44
C LEU A 92 -4.27 -15.91 -9.87
N ALA A 93 -4.06 -15.98 -8.55
CA ALA A 93 -2.91 -15.39 -7.89
C ALA A 93 -1.59 -16.01 -8.38
N ALA A 94 -1.54 -17.33 -8.54
CA ALA A 94 -0.36 -18.02 -9.05
C ALA A 94 -0.07 -17.67 -10.52
N ALA A 95 -1.08 -17.71 -11.37
CA ALA A 95 -0.96 -17.40 -12.80
C ALA A 95 -0.56 -15.93 -13.02
N THR A 96 -1.22 -15.00 -12.31
CA THR A 96 -0.91 -13.57 -12.36
C THR A 96 0.50 -13.29 -11.83
N ALA A 97 0.91 -13.91 -10.71
CA ALA A 97 2.25 -13.75 -10.17
C ALA A 97 3.32 -14.20 -11.16
N ALA A 98 3.10 -15.31 -11.86
CA ALA A 98 4.01 -15.79 -12.90
C ALA A 98 4.10 -14.78 -14.06
N LEU A 99 2.97 -14.35 -14.61
CA LEU A 99 2.91 -13.38 -15.71
C LEU A 99 3.53 -12.03 -15.33
N ALA A 100 3.12 -11.46 -14.21
CA ALA A 100 3.61 -10.16 -13.74
C ALA A 100 5.10 -10.21 -13.42
N THR A 101 5.61 -11.34 -12.90
CA THR A 101 7.05 -11.50 -12.64
C THR A 101 7.85 -11.58 -13.94
N LEU A 102 7.37 -12.28 -14.95
CA LEU A 102 8.02 -12.32 -16.26
C LEU A 102 8.13 -10.92 -16.88
N LEU A 103 7.01 -10.18 -16.88
CA LEU A 103 6.98 -8.79 -17.37
C LEU A 103 7.86 -7.88 -16.52
N GLY A 104 7.81 -8.02 -15.20
CA GLY A 104 8.59 -7.23 -14.24
C GLY A 104 10.10 -7.45 -14.39
N VAL A 105 10.55 -8.70 -14.55
CA VAL A 105 11.97 -9.04 -14.80
C VAL A 105 12.44 -8.42 -16.11
N TRP A 106 11.63 -8.52 -17.18
CA TRP A 106 11.95 -7.94 -18.48
C TRP A 106 12.07 -6.42 -18.40
N VAL A 107 11.11 -5.72 -17.80
CA VAL A 107 11.12 -4.27 -17.63
C VAL A 107 12.27 -3.82 -16.73
N ALA A 108 12.51 -4.48 -15.61
CA ALA A 108 13.62 -4.17 -14.70
C ALA A 108 14.98 -4.34 -15.37
N TYR A 109 15.17 -5.42 -16.16
CA TYR A 109 16.36 -5.63 -16.97
C TYR A 109 16.62 -4.45 -17.91
N LEU A 110 15.59 -4.04 -18.65
CA LEU A 110 15.72 -2.94 -19.60
C LEU A 110 16.03 -1.59 -18.93
N LEU A 111 15.39 -1.31 -17.81
CA LEU A 111 15.50 0.00 -17.14
C LEU A 111 16.77 0.14 -16.30
N VAL A 112 17.28 -0.93 -15.72
CA VAL A 112 18.46 -0.87 -14.83
C VAL A 112 19.75 -1.21 -15.56
N LEU A 113 19.75 -2.23 -16.42
CA LEU A 113 20.97 -2.78 -16.99
C LEU A 113 21.28 -2.31 -18.42
N THR A 114 20.35 -1.65 -19.12
CA THR A 114 20.55 -1.31 -20.54
C THR A 114 20.58 0.20 -20.79
N ASP A 115 21.00 0.58 -22.00
CA ASP A 115 21.01 1.97 -22.48
C ASP A 115 19.68 2.40 -23.13
N LEU A 116 18.55 1.80 -22.72
CA LEU A 116 17.24 2.11 -23.29
C LEU A 116 16.92 3.62 -23.16
N PRO A 117 16.54 4.32 -24.25
CA PRO A 117 16.19 5.73 -24.16
C PRO A 117 14.88 5.94 -23.39
N GLY A 118 14.73 7.09 -22.74
CA GLY A 118 13.48 7.45 -22.05
C GLY A 118 13.22 6.72 -20.71
N ARG A 119 14.22 6.06 -20.12
CA ARG A 119 14.09 5.30 -18.85
C ARG A 119 13.34 6.06 -17.75
N ARG A 120 13.56 7.38 -17.61
CA ARG A 120 12.87 8.20 -16.60
C ARG A 120 11.36 8.28 -16.85
N VAL A 121 10.97 8.41 -18.11
CA VAL A 121 9.55 8.44 -18.51
C VAL A 121 8.91 7.07 -18.26
N ILE A 122 9.60 6.01 -18.66
CA ILE A 122 9.10 4.64 -18.48
C ILE A 122 8.94 4.33 -16.99
N TRP A 123 9.90 4.70 -16.13
CA TRP A 123 9.73 4.61 -14.67
C TRP A 123 8.53 5.40 -14.18
N GLY A 124 8.31 6.60 -14.73
CA GLY A 124 7.11 7.39 -14.42
C GLY A 124 5.81 6.64 -14.75
N VAL A 125 5.77 5.97 -15.91
CA VAL A 125 4.60 5.16 -16.32
C VAL A 125 4.45 3.91 -15.45
N VAL A 126 5.53 3.23 -15.09
CA VAL A 126 5.52 2.10 -14.16
C VAL A 126 4.91 2.52 -12.81
N TRP A 127 5.33 3.68 -12.28
CA TRP A 127 4.74 4.23 -11.05
C TRP A 127 3.27 4.64 -11.23
N LEU A 128 2.90 5.21 -12.39
CA LEU A 128 1.52 5.56 -12.69
C LEU A 128 0.61 4.33 -12.68
N ILE A 129 1.04 3.24 -13.33
CA ILE A 129 0.32 1.96 -13.32
C ILE A 129 0.20 1.42 -11.88
N LEU A 130 1.28 1.48 -11.10
CA LEU A 130 1.30 0.99 -9.71
C LEU A 130 0.28 1.71 -8.84
N ILE A 131 0.25 3.04 -8.91
CA ILE A 131 -0.60 3.89 -8.05
C ILE A 131 -2.07 3.85 -8.50
N SER A 132 -2.35 3.58 -9.78
CA SER A 132 -3.72 3.54 -10.30
C SER A 132 -4.55 2.49 -9.58
N PRO A 133 -5.78 2.79 -9.11
CA PRO A 133 -6.67 1.81 -8.50
C PRO A 133 -7.01 0.65 -9.45
N SER A 134 -7.05 -0.58 -8.93
CA SER A 134 -7.30 -1.76 -9.76
C SER A 134 -8.69 -1.77 -10.38
N PHE A 135 -9.71 -1.31 -9.65
CA PHE A 135 -11.08 -1.25 -10.15
C PHE A 135 -11.25 -0.28 -11.32
N LEU A 136 -10.52 0.86 -11.35
CA LEU A 136 -10.57 1.81 -12.47
C LEU A 136 -9.98 1.22 -13.75
N ILE A 137 -8.87 0.47 -13.62
CA ILE A 137 -8.27 -0.25 -14.75
C ILE A 137 -9.21 -1.35 -15.24
N ALA A 138 -9.81 -2.10 -14.31
CA ALA A 138 -10.74 -3.18 -14.62
C ALA A 138 -12.00 -2.66 -15.34
N GLN A 139 -12.56 -1.54 -14.87
CA GLN A 139 -13.72 -0.89 -15.52
C GLN A 139 -13.41 -0.39 -16.92
N GLY A 140 -12.21 0.17 -17.16
CA GLY A 140 -11.79 0.54 -18.52
C GLY A 140 -11.71 -0.67 -19.46
N TRP A 141 -11.26 -1.82 -18.95
CA TRP A 141 -11.30 -3.08 -19.70
C TRP A 141 -12.72 -3.61 -19.86
N GLU A 142 -13.55 -3.53 -18.85
CA GLU A 142 -14.96 -3.94 -18.90
C GLU A 142 -15.73 -3.18 -19.98
N LEU A 143 -15.58 -1.86 -20.04
CA LEU A 143 -16.15 -1.01 -21.11
C LEU A 143 -15.70 -1.43 -22.51
N LEU A 144 -14.43 -1.80 -22.65
CA LEU A 144 -13.87 -2.24 -23.93
C LEU A 144 -14.44 -3.61 -24.36
N LEU A 145 -14.69 -4.49 -23.39
CA LEU A 145 -15.07 -5.89 -23.59
C LEU A 145 -16.58 -6.13 -23.48
N ALA A 146 -17.36 -5.17 -22.99
CA ALA A 146 -18.80 -5.31 -22.83
C ALA A 146 -19.49 -5.70 -24.15
N PRO A 147 -20.62 -6.41 -24.10
CA PRO A 147 -21.43 -6.64 -25.28
C PRO A 147 -21.78 -5.31 -25.96
N GLY A 148 -21.45 -5.17 -27.25
CA GLY A 148 -21.55 -3.89 -27.95
C GLY A 148 -20.35 -2.95 -27.79
N GLY A 149 -19.36 -3.28 -26.94
CA GLY A 149 -18.13 -2.54 -26.83
C GLY A 149 -17.24 -2.60 -28.08
N LEU A 150 -16.19 -1.78 -28.10
CA LEU A 150 -15.32 -1.62 -29.26
C LEU A 150 -14.71 -2.95 -29.74
N THR A 151 -14.29 -3.81 -28.81
CA THR A 151 -13.69 -5.12 -29.14
C THR A 151 -14.71 -6.02 -29.85
N HIS A 152 -15.96 -6.04 -29.37
CA HIS A 152 -17.02 -6.82 -29.98
C HIS A 152 -17.36 -6.34 -31.39
N GLN A 153 -17.37 -5.03 -31.60
CA GLN A 153 -17.66 -4.42 -32.89
C GLN A 153 -16.56 -4.66 -33.94
N ILE A 154 -15.27 -4.60 -33.52
CA ILE A 154 -14.13 -4.70 -34.46
C ILE A 154 -13.66 -6.14 -34.64
N LEU A 155 -13.58 -6.92 -33.58
CA LEU A 155 -12.92 -8.22 -33.54
C LEU A 155 -13.89 -9.41 -33.34
N GLY A 156 -15.18 -9.12 -33.15
CA GLY A 156 -16.22 -10.11 -32.96
C GLY A 156 -16.26 -10.75 -31.57
N GLY A 157 -17.27 -11.57 -31.33
CA GLY A 157 -17.59 -12.15 -30.01
C GLY A 157 -16.53 -13.11 -29.44
N LEU A 158 -15.74 -13.78 -30.30
CA LEU A 158 -14.73 -14.76 -29.84
C LEU A 158 -13.65 -14.14 -28.98
N LEU A 159 -13.10 -12.98 -29.37
CA LEU A 159 -12.06 -12.32 -28.58
C LEU A 159 -12.64 -11.71 -27.30
N THR A 160 -13.86 -11.19 -27.37
CA THR A 160 -14.57 -10.70 -26.17
C THR A 160 -14.75 -11.82 -25.16
N GLN A 161 -15.21 -13.00 -25.58
CA GLN A 161 -15.36 -14.16 -24.69
C GLN A 161 -14.01 -14.64 -24.13
N ALA A 162 -12.94 -14.64 -24.94
CA ALA A 162 -11.62 -15.04 -24.48
C ALA A 162 -11.06 -14.08 -23.42
N LEU A 163 -11.33 -12.77 -23.54
CA LEU A 163 -10.88 -11.76 -22.59
C LEU A 163 -11.82 -11.61 -21.37
N LEU A 164 -13.13 -11.88 -21.53
CA LEU A 164 -14.08 -12.04 -20.42
C LEU A 164 -14.04 -13.50 -19.90
N SER A 165 -12.87 -13.94 -19.50
CA SER A 165 -12.58 -15.28 -18.98
C SER A 165 -11.54 -15.21 -17.87
N PRO A 166 -11.32 -16.29 -17.11
CA PRO A 166 -10.23 -16.35 -16.13
C PRO A 166 -8.85 -15.98 -16.69
N VAL A 167 -8.61 -16.30 -17.97
CA VAL A 167 -7.37 -15.93 -18.67
C VAL A 167 -7.27 -14.42 -18.88
N GLY A 168 -8.35 -13.79 -19.31
CA GLY A 168 -8.39 -12.33 -19.48
C GLY A 168 -8.23 -11.58 -18.16
N VAL A 169 -8.90 -12.03 -17.10
CA VAL A 169 -8.70 -11.49 -15.74
C VAL A 169 -7.25 -11.63 -15.31
N THR A 170 -6.60 -12.77 -15.58
CA THR A 170 -5.17 -12.99 -15.32
C THR A 170 -4.30 -11.99 -16.07
N ILE A 171 -4.60 -11.74 -17.35
CA ILE A 171 -3.86 -10.79 -18.19
C ILE A 171 -4.01 -9.37 -17.64
N VAL A 172 -5.22 -8.92 -17.36
CA VAL A 172 -5.49 -7.57 -16.82
C VAL A 172 -4.78 -7.35 -15.50
N LEU A 173 -4.89 -8.29 -14.55
CA LEU A 173 -4.16 -8.22 -13.29
C LEU A 173 -2.65 -8.30 -13.46
N GLY A 174 -2.16 -9.14 -14.38
CA GLY A 174 -0.73 -9.24 -14.69
C GLY A 174 -0.16 -7.92 -15.21
N LEU A 175 -0.90 -7.26 -16.11
CA LEU A 175 -0.58 -5.94 -16.65
C LEU A 175 -0.65 -4.83 -15.58
N LYS A 176 -1.54 -4.95 -14.60
CA LYS A 176 -1.68 -4.00 -13.49
C LYS A 176 -0.59 -4.18 -12.44
N LEU A 177 -0.19 -5.42 -12.14
CA LEU A 177 0.66 -5.75 -10.99
C LEU A 177 2.13 -6.01 -11.33
N PHE A 178 2.53 -6.07 -12.63
CA PHE A 178 3.94 -6.23 -12.99
C PHE A 178 4.88 -5.16 -12.39
N PRO A 179 4.45 -3.91 -12.09
CA PRO A 179 5.31 -2.93 -11.46
C PRO A 179 5.87 -3.37 -10.10
N TYR A 180 5.09 -4.12 -9.30
CA TYR A 180 5.59 -4.67 -8.03
C TYR A 180 6.81 -5.56 -8.24
N ALA A 181 6.70 -6.50 -9.19
CA ALA A 181 7.81 -7.39 -9.53
C ALA A 181 8.98 -6.61 -10.15
N ALA A 182 8.70 -5.62 -11.02
CA ALA A 182 9.74 -4.80 -11.65
C ALA A 182 10.56 -4.02 -10.61
N ILE A 183 9.91 -3.40 -9.62
CA ILE A 183 10.57 -2.65 -8.55
C ILE A 183 11.39 -3.59 -7.65
N ALA A 184 10.83 -4.75 -7.28
CA ALA A 184 11.55 -5.74 -6.47
C ALA A 184 12.82 -6.23 -7.16
N VAL A 185 12.71 -6.58 -8.44
CA VAL A 185 13.84 -7.03 -9.27
C VAL A 185 14.85 -5.91 -9.51
N ALA A 186 14.40 -4.69 -9.82
CA ALA A 186 15.27 -3.53 -10.00
C ALA A 186 16.12 -3.27 -8.76
N SER A 187 15.48 -3.26 -7.58
CA SER A 187 16.18 -3.10 -6.29
C SER A 187 17.19 -4.22 -6.04
N GLY A 188 16.85 -5.46 -6.45
CA GLY A 188 17.77 -6.59 -6.38
C GLY A 188 19.00 -6.43 -7.28
N ILE A 189 18.80 -5.93 -8.51
CA ILE A 189 19.89 -5.67 -9.47
C ILE A 189 20.79 -4.52 -8.99
N GLU A 190 20.21 -3.43 -8.54
CA GLU A 190 20.95 -2.27 -8.02
C GLU A 190 21.82 -2.62 -6.81
N GLY A 191 21.38 -3.58 -6.00
CA GLY A 191 22.14 -4.10 -4.86
C GLY A 191 23.37 -4.96 -5.21
N LEU A 192 23.51 -5.41 -6.47
CA LEU A 192 24.57 -6.36 -6.86
C LEU A 192 25.94 -5.73 -7.13
N GLY A 193 26.11 -4.45 -7.14
CA GLY A 193 27.39 -3.80 -7.43
C GLY A 193 27.98 -4.12 -8.82
N GLN A 194 28.70 -3.18 -9.41
CA GLN A 194 29.28 -3.32 -10.75
C GLN A 194 30.40 -4.37 -10.85
N ASP A 195 31.08 -4.59 -9.74
CA ASP A 195 32.35 -5.33 -9.72
C ASP A 195 32.22 -6.76 -10.25
N VAL A 196 31.07 -7.42 -9.96
CA VAL A 196 30.80 -8.79 -10.41
C VAL A 196 30.65 -8.89 -11.93
N VAL A 197 29.92 -7.94 -12.52
CA VAL A 197 29.68 -7.90 -13.98
C VAL A 197 30.96 -7.52 -14.71
N HIS A 198 31.71 -6.55 -14.18
CA HIS A 198 32.99 -6.11 -14.76
C HIS A 198 34.05 -7.21 -14.67
N ALA A 199 34.19 -7.88 -13.53
CA ALA A 199 35.13 -8.99 -13.38
C ALA A 199 34.87 -10.13 -14.38
N ALA A 200 33.59 -10.49 -14.55
CA ALA A 200 33.21 -11.52 -15.53
C ALA A 200 33.51 -11.08 -16.98
N ARG A 201 33.29 -9.82 -17.32
CA ARG A 201 33.60 -9.28 -18.66
C ARG A 201 35.11 -9.17 -18.91
N LEU A 202 35.89 -8.75 -17.92
CA LEU A 202 37.34 -8.74 -17.97
C LEU A 202 37.91 -10.15 -18.16
N ALA A 203 37.26 -11.18 -17.59
CA ALA A 203 37.58 -12.58 -17.82
C ALA A 203 37.11 -13.11 -19.22
N GLY A 204 36.62 -12.24 -20.13
CA GLY A 204 36.20 -12.61 -21.48
C GLY A 204 34.79 -13.24 -21.57
N ALA A 205 34.00 -13.27 -20.50
CA ALA A 205 32.66 -13.87 -20.54
C ALA A 205 31.72 -13.04 -21.43
N PRO A 206 31.03 -13.65 -22.42
CA PRO A 206 30.02 -12.95 -23.20
C PRO A 206 28.81 -12.58 -22.33
N MET A 207 28.14 -11.46 -22.59
CA MET A 207 27.06 -10.93 -21.78
C MET A 207 25.92 -11.94 -21.55
N ARG A 208 25.62 -12.78 -22.54
CA ARG A 208 24.65 -13.89 -22.41
C ARG A 208 25.03 -14.87 -21.29
N SER A 209 26.33 -15.17 -21.14
CA SER A 209 26.84 -16.05 -20.06
C SER A 209 26.77 -15.34 -18.71
N VAL A 210 27.15 -14.07 -18.65
CA VAL A 210 27.03 -13.23 -17.44
C VAL A 210 25.59 -13.19 -16.98
N TRP A 211 24.64 -12.95 -17.90
CA TRP A 211 23.22 -12.94 -17.58
C TRP A 211 22.74 -14.28 -17.03
N ARG A 212 22.97 -15.39 -17.75
CA ARG A 212 22.42 -16.71 -17.36
C ARG A 212 23.08 -17.32 -16.14
N ARG A 213 24.41 -17.13 -15.96
CA ARG A 213 25.19 -17.81 -14.92
C ARG A 213 25.43 -16.97 -13.67
N ILE A 214 25.31 -15.63 -13.78
CA ILE A 214 25.62 -14.73 -12.67
C ILE A 214 24.40 -13.91 -12.30
N LEU A 215 23.88 -13.06 -13.22
CA LEU A 215 22.81 -12.12 -12.87
C LEU A 215 21.48 -12.83 -12.57
N LEU A 216 21.05 -13.76 -13.41
CA LEU A 216 19.78 -14.45 -13.23
C LEU A 216 19.70 -15.22 -11.90
N PRO A 217 20.69 -16.03 -11.48
CA PRO A 217 20.66 -16.67 -10.16
C PRO A 217 20.70 -15.69 -8.99
N LEU A 218 21.37 -14.54 -9.15
CA LEU A 218 21.45 -13.52 -8.10
C LEU A 218 20.16 -12.68 -8.01
N VAL A 219 19.44 -12.51 -9.12
CA VAL A 219 18.16 -11.76 -9.18
C VAL A 219 16.98 -12.66 -8.83
N LEU A 220 17.10 -13.98 -8.96
CA LEU A 220 16.02 -14.93 -8.70
C LEU A 220 15.35 -14.79 -7.31
N PRO A 221 16.08 -14.55 -6.20
CA PRO A 221 15.45 -14.28 -4.91
C PRO A 221 14.61 -13.00 -4.90
N ALA A 222 15.05 -11.95 -5.60
CA ALA A 222 14.29 -10.72 -5.72
C ALA A 222 13.05 -10.90 -6.62
N ALA A 223 13.18 -11.68 -7.69
CA ALA A 223 12.06 -12.05 -8.54
C ALA A 223 11.03 -12.91 -7.79
N ALA A 224 11.49 -13.88 -6.99
CA ALA A 224 10.62 -14.69 -6.13
C ALA A 224 9.91 -13.83 -5.07
N ALA A 225 10.61 -12.87 -4.45
CA ALA A 225 10.00 -11.91 -3.55
C ALA A 225 8.94 -11.06 -4.25
N GLY A 226 9.22 -10.58 -5.46
CA GLY A 226 8.26 -9.85 -6.30
C GLY A 226 7.04 -10.70 -6.66
N ALA A 227 7.24 -11.97 -7.03
CA ALA A 227 6.16 -12.90 -7.31
C ALA A 227 5.23 -13.12 -6.11
N LEU A 228 5.80 -13.27 -4.91
CA LEU A 228 5.03 -13.45 -3.68
C LEU A 228 4.28 -12.16 -3.27
N ILE A 229 4.83 -10.98 -3.55
CA ILE A 229 4.11 -9.71 -3.38
C ILE A 229 2.91 -9.68 -4.33
N VAL A 230 3.11 -9.96 -5.63
CA VAL A 230 2.01 -9.98 -6.60
C VAL A 230 0.96 -11.02 -6.22
N PHE A 231 1.36 -12.20 -5.78
CA PHE A 231 0.44 -13.24 -5.32
C PHE A 231 -0.44 -12.74 -4.16
N ALA A 232 0.15 -12.09 -3.17
CA ALA A 232 -0.58 -11.50 -2.04
C ALA A 232 -1.51 -10.36 -2.47
N GLU A 233 -1.07 -9.49 -3.39
CA GLU A 233 -1.87 -8.40 -3.94
C GLU A 233 -3.11 -8.92 -4.68
N VAL A 234 -2.95 -9.99 -5.51
CA VAL A 234 -4.10 -10.61 -6.20
C VAL A 234 -5.10 -11.20 -5.23
N LEU A 235 -4.64 -11.92 -4.21
CA LEU A 235 -5.53 -12.47 -3.18
C LEU A 235 -6.29 -11.38 -2.42
N SER A 236 -5.72 -10.18 -2.33
CA SER A 236 -6.31 -9.05 -1.61
C SER A 236 -7.13 -8.12 -2.52
N ASP A 237 -7.06 -8.31 -3.85
CA ASP A 237 -7.71 -7.40 -4.79
C ASP A 237 -9.23 -7.61 -4.79
N PHE A 238 -9.94 -6.61 -4.33
CA PHE A 238 -11.39 -6.53 -4.39
C PHE A 238 -11.87 -5.78 -5.64
N GLY A 239 -11.05 -4.86 -6.16
CA GLY A 239 -11.43 -4.00 -7.27
C GLY A 239 -11.75 -4.77 -8.54
N VAL A 240 -10.85 -5.65 -8.99
CA VAL A 240 -11.08 -6.53 -10.15
C VAL A 240 -12.11 -7.60 -9.82
N ALA A 241 -12.15 -8.08 -8.57
CA ALA A 241 -13.10 -9.09 -8.12
C ALA A 241 -14.55 -8.59 -8.18
N SER A 242 -14.80 -7.33 -7.84
CA SER A 242 -16.14 -6.71 -7.84
C SER A 242 -16.57 -6.13 -9.21
N THR A 243 -15.70 -6.13 -10.21
CA THR A 243 -15.96 -5.58 -11.54
C THR A 243 -15.76 -6.66 -12.61
N LEU A 244 -14.63 -6.66 -13.30
CA LEU A 244 -14.33 -7.54 -14.44
C LEU A 244 -14.53 -9.03 -14.13
N ALA A 245 -14.20 -9.52 -12.93
CA ALA A 245 -14.38 -10.92 -12.58
C ALA A 245 -15.87 -11.30 -12.45
N GLN A 246 -16.72 -10.38 -11.98
CA GLN A 246 -18.16 -10.57 -11.93
C GLN A 246 -18.74 -10.66 -13.35
N THR A 247 -18.37 -9.74 -14.23
CA THR A 247 -18.79 -9.77 -15.65
C THR A 247 -18.32 -11.04 -16.36
N ALA A 248 -17.15 -11.58 -15.97
CA ALA A 248 -16.62 -12.85 -16.48
C ALA A 248 -17.23 -14.10 -15.81
N ASN A 249 -18.19 -13.98 -14.89
CA ASN A 249 -18.74 -15.05 -14.06
C ASN A 249 -17.66 -15.90 -13.38
N PHE A 250 -16.62 -15.23 -12.87
CA PHE A 250 -15.46 -15.86 -12.25
C PHE A 250 -15.41 -15.48 -10.77
N PRO A 251 -16.01 -16.28 -9.86
CA PRO A 251 -16.07 -15.95 -8.44
C PRO A 251 -14.69 -15.93 -7.82
N LEU A 252 -14.42 -14.87 -7.01
CA LEU A 252 -13.20 -14.68 -6.26
C LEU A 252 -13.50 -14.47 -4.78
N THR A 253 -12.61 -14.91 -3.89
CA THR A 253 -12.83 -14.94 -2.43
C THR A 253 -13.17 -13.57 -1.84
N THR A 254 -12.54 -12.50 -2.32
CA THR A 254 -12.82 -11.15 -1.81
C THR A 254 -14.25 -10.70 -2.10
N TYR A 255 -14.77 -11.03 -3.28
CA TYR A 255 -16.17 -10.75 -3.61
C TYR A 255 -17.14 -11.72 -2.91
N ALA A 256 -16.76 -12.98 -2.74
CA ALA A 256 -17.56 -13.95 -2.00
C ALA A 256 -17.76 -13.55 -0.53
N ILE A 257 -16.71 -13.00 0.11
CA ILE A 257 -16.83 -12.41 1.47
C ILE A 257 -17.81 -11.23 1.45
N TYR A 258 -17.71 -10.33 0.48
CA TYR A 258 -18.63 -9.21 0.32
C TYR A 258 -20.08 -9.68 0.15
N SER A 259 -20.32 -10.65 -0.74
CA SER A 259 -21.67 -11.16 -1.00
C SER A 259 -22.27 -11.84 0.22
N ALA A 260 -21.50 -12.56 1.02
CA ALA A 260 -21.96 -13.18 2.26
C ALA A 260 -22.33 -12.18 3.36
N LEU A 261 -21.79 -10.94 3.30
CA LEU A 261 -22.08 -9.85 4.25
C LEU A 261 -23.25 -8.96 3.82
N GLU A 262 -23.41 -8.72 2.51
CA GLU A 262 -24.29 -7.68 1.96
C GLU A 262 -25.48 -8.25 1.16
N GLN A 263 -25.39 -9.51 0.69
CA GLN A 263 -26.45 -10.13 -0.08
C GLN A 263 -27.28 -11.08 0.81
N PHE A 264 -28.59 -11.05 0.60
CA PHE A 264 -29.49 -11.93 1.35
C PHE A 264 -29.50 -13.36 0.79
N PRO A 265 -29.42 -14.42 1.62
CA PRO A 265 -29.33 -14.41 3.08
C PRO A 265 -27.92 -14.08 3.62
N VAL A 266 -27.84 -13.13 4.55
CA VAL A 266 -26.56 -12.74 5.17
C VAL A 266 -26.02 -13.87 6.05
N ASN A 267 -24.73 -14.22 5.88
CA ASN A 267 -24.06 -15.28 6.64
C ASN A 267 -22.74 -14.79 7.23
N PHE A 268 -22.81 -14.14 8.40
CA PHE A 268 -21.65 -13.61 9.09
C PHE A 268 -20.60 -14.66 9.48
N PRO A 269 -20.96 -15.87 10.03
CA PRO A 269 -19.98 -16.88 10.37
C PRO A 269 -19.20 -17.38 9.15
N GLU A 270 -19.86 -17.56 8.02
CA GLU A 270 -19.23 -18.00 6.76
C GLU A 270 -18.28 -16.93 6.20
N ALA A 271 -18.73 -15.66 6.17
CA ALA A 271 -17.90 -14.53 5.76
C ALA A 271 -16.64 -14.39 6.64
N ALA A 272 -16.79 -14.59 7.96
CA ALA A 272 -15.69 -14.56 8.89
C ALA A 272 -14.70 -15.73 8.68
N ALA A 273 -15.21 -16.94 8.43
CA ALA A 273 -14.37 -18.11 8.14
C ALA A 273 -13.60 -17.93 6.82
N ALA A 274 -14.27 -17.49 5.75
CA ALA A 274 -13.64 -17.19 4.46
C ALA A 274 -12.57 -16.08 4.59
N SER A 275 -12.84 -15.07 5.41
CA SER A 275 -11.89 -14.00 5.72
C SER A 275 -10.63 -14.51 6.43
N LEU A 276 -10.77 -15.43 7.39
CA LEU A 276 -9.63 -16.06 8.06
C LEU A 276 -8.78 -16.90 7.10
N MET A 277 -9.43 -17.66 6.21
CA MET A 277 -8.74 -18.43 5.16
C MET A 277 -7.95 -17.51 4.22
N LEU A 278 -8.54 -16.38 3.83
CA LEU A 278 -7.87 -15.40 2.98
C LEU A 278 -6.67 -14.75 3.69
N VAL A 279 -6.82 -14.34 4.94
CA VAL A 279 -5.71 -13.81 5.77
C VAL A 279 -4.60 -14.84 5.92
N ALA A 280 -4.94 -16.11 6.15
CA ALA A 280 -3.95 -17.17 6.23
C ALA A 280 -3.19 -17.34 4.91
N GLY A 281 -3.87 -17.32 3.76
CA GLY A 281 -3.25 -17.39 2.44
C GLY A 281 -2.29 -16.24 2.15
N VAL A 282 -2.73 -15.00 2.39
CA VAL A 282 -1.90 -13.79 2.23
C VAL A 282 -0.75 -13.78 3.23
N GLY A 283 -1.02 -14.16 4.49
CA GLY A 283 -0.01 -14.24 5.55
C GLY A 283 1.09 -15.27 5.22
N LEU A 284 0.72 -16.43 4.69
CA LEU A 284 1.67 -17.45 4.23
C LEU A 284 2.54 -16.93 3.07
N ALA A 285 1.95 -16.22 2.10
CA ALA A 285 2.70 -15.62 1.01
C ALA A 285 3.71 -14.58 1.52
N GLN A 286 3.31 -13.72 2.45
CA GLN A 286 4.20 -12.72 3.05
C GLN A 286 5.28 -13.36 3.94
N TRP A 287 4.93 -14.39 4.68
CA TRP A 287 5.92 -15.16 5.44
C TRP A 287 6.96 -15.81 4.51
N ALA A 288 6.53 -16.46 3.43
CA ALA A 288 7.41 -17.01 2.41
C ALA A 288 8.30 -15.94 1.77
N GLN A 289 7.74 -14.74 1.49
CA GLN A 289 8.49 -13.60 1.00
C GLN A 289 9.57 -13.15 2.00
N SER A 290 9.27 -13.13 3.30
CA SER A 290 10.24 -12.75 4.33
C SER A 290 11.43 -13.73 4.41
N LEU A 291 11.20 -15.01 4.12
CA LEU A 291 12.27 -16.02 4.05
C LEU A 291 13.20 -15.81 2.85
N THR A 292 12.67 -15.32 1.73
CA THR A 292 13.49 -15.03 0.54
C THR A 292 14.35 -13.79 0.72
N THR A 293 13.85 -12.77 1.43
CA THR A 293 14.55 -11.51 1.68
C THR A 293 15.47 -11.54 2.90
N GLY A 294 15.09 -12.26 3.97
CA GLY A 294 15.80 -12.27 5.24
C GLY A 294 17.11 -13.07 5.24
N ARG A 295 17.23 -14.13 4.41
CA ARG A 295 18.39 -15.04 4.41
C ARG A 295 19.59 -14.53 3.61
N ARG A 296 19.47 -13.48 2.80
CA ARG A 296 20.54 -13.02 1.91
C ARG A 296 20.62 -11.49 1.86
N SER A 297 21.07 -10.88 2.95
CA SER A 297 21.54 -9.48 2.93
C SER A 297 22.88 -9.40 2.16
N TYR A 298 22.85 -9.58 0.86
CA TYR A 298 24.04 -9.35 0.01
C TYR A 298 24.35 -7.87 -0.19
N ALA A 299 23.39 -6.99 0.11
CA ALA A 299 23.41 -5.60 -0.32
C ALA A 299 24.36 -4.67 0.44
N THR A 300 24.85 -5.05 1.63
CA THR A 300 25.56 -4.09 2.49
C THR A 300 27.07 -4.31 2.66
N ARG A 301 27.63 -5.39 2.12
CA ARG A 301 29.08 -5.68 2.31
C ARG A 301 29.99 -5.26 1.17
N TRP A 302 29.44 -4.89 0.02
CA TRP A 302 30.23 -4.47 -1.15
C TRP A 302 29.86 -3.03 -1.53
N GLY A 303 30.11 -2.10 -0.61
CA GLY A 303 29.85 -0.68 -0.75
C GLY A 303 30.71 -0.03 -1.84
N GLY A 304 30.25 -0.08 -3.07
CA GLY A 304 30.71 0.75 -4.17
C GLY A 304 29.57 1.57 -4.71
N ASN A 305 29.58 2.87 -4.47
CA ASN A 305 28.62 3.86 -4.99
C ASN A 305 28.79 4.09 -6.53
N ARG A 306 29.02 3.01 -7.28
CA ARG A 306 29.22 3.06 -8.73
C ARG A 306 28.01 2.50 -9.44
N THR A 307 27.35 3.35 -10.23
CA THR A 307 26.23 2.97 -11.08
C THR A 307 26.68 1.96 -12.15
N LEU A 308 25.91 0.89 -12.36
CA LEU A 308 26.17 -0.12 -13.39
C LEU A 308 26.31 0.56 -14.76
N SER A 309 27.42 0.27 -15.48
CA SER A 309 27.54 0.74 -16.86
C SER A 309 26.48 0.05 -17.73
N PRO A 310 25.64 0.81 -18.44
CA PRO A 310 24.56 0.23 -19.20
C PRO A 310 25.07 -0.65 -20.33
N VAL A 311 24.40 -1.77 -20.56
CA VAL A 311 24.63 -2.67 -21.69
C VAL A 311 24.05 -2.02 -22.94
N ALA A 312 24.88 -1.82 -23.97
CA ALA A 312 24.42 -1.27 -25.23
C ALA A 312 23.49 -2.25 -25.95
N LEU A 313 22.25 -1.87 -26.20
CA LEU A 313 21.26 -2.63 -26.96
C LEU A 313 21.48 -2.54 -28.49
N GLY A 314 22.26 -1.59 -28.96
CA GLY A 314 22.46 -1.38 -30.38
C GLY A 314 21.15 -1.10 -31.13
N ARG A 315 20.94 -1.79 -32.27
CA ARG A 315 19.71 -1.63 -33.08
C ARG A 315 18.47 -2.21 -32.42
N THR A 316 18.60 -3.18 -31.50
CA THR A 316 17.44 -3.81 -30.82
C THR A 316 16.81 -2.90 -29.82
N ARG A 317 17.43 -1.77 -29.45
CA ARG A 317 16.87 -0.78 -28.50
C ARG A 317 15.48 -0.29 -28.91
N TRP A 318 15.25 -0.12 -30.23
CA TRP A 318 13.96 0.34 -30.73
C TRP A 318 12.86 -0.72 -30.59
N LEU A 319 13.20 -2.00 -30.82
CA LEU A 319 12.28 -3.10 -30.60
C LEU A 319 11.87 -3.20 -29.12
N HIS A 320 12.81 -3.08 -28.20
CA HIS A 320 12.53 -3.08 -26.77
C HIS A 320 11.73 -1.84 -26.34
N LEU A 321 12.03 -0.67 -26.91
CA LEU A 321 11.27 0.55 -26.64
C LEU A 321 9.82 0.42 -27.08
N ILE A 322 9.58 -0.11 -28.29
CA ILE A 322 8.24 -0.38 -28.81
C ILE A 322 7.53 -1.40 -27.91
N GLY A 323 8.21 -2.48 -27.51
CA GLY A 323 7.62 -3.49 -26.62
C GLY A 323 7.19 -2.92 -25.27
N VAL A 324 8.03 -2.08 -24.63
CA VAL A 324 7.67 -1.43 -23.37
C VAL A 324 6.58 -0.37 -23.55
N ALA A 325 6.62 0.38 -24.66
CA ALA A 325 5.57 1.34 -24.98
C ALA A 325 4.23 0.64 -25.23
N LEU A 326 4.23 -0.49 -25.94
CA LEU A 326 3.04 -1.32 -26.13
C LEU A 326 2.52 -1.88 -24.81
N LEU A 327 3.41 -2.40 -23.95
CA LEU A 327 3.04 -2.86 -22.61
C LEU A 327 2.37 -1.74 -21.80
N ALA A 328 2.96 -0.55 -21.79
CA ALA A 328 2.41 0.60 -21.08
C ALA A 328 1.06 1.06 -21.67
N CYS A 329 0.96 1.06 -23.00
CA CYS A 329 -0.27 1.38 -23.70
C CYS A 329 -1.39 0.41 -23.34
N VAL A 330 -1.13 -0.89 -23.37
CA VAL A 330 -2.15 -1.92 -23.07
C VAL A 330 -2.47 -1.94 -21.58
N ALA A 331 -1.47 -1.79 -20.70
CA ALA A 331 -1.69 -1.84 -19.25
C ALA A 331 -2.47 -0.63 -18.70
N PHE A 332 -2.30 0.54 -19.30
CA PHE A 332 -2.87 1.79 -18.79
C PHE A 332 -3.54 2.63 -19.88
N GLY A 333 -2.90 2.81 -21.03
CA GLY A 333 -3.38 3.70 -22.10
C GLY A 333 -4.73 3.27 -22.64
N VAL A 334 -4.90 1.98 -22.94
CA VAL A 334 -6.17 1.43 -23.48
C VAL A 334 -7.32 1.61 -22.47
N PRO A 335 -7.26 1.10 -21.23
CA PRO A 335 -8.36 1.28 -20.27
C PRO A 335 -8.64 2.77 -19.97
N ALA A 336 -7.62 3.61 -19.86
CA ALA A 336 -7.81 5.03 -19.63
C ALA A 336 -8.48 5.73 -20.83
N ALA A 337 -8.07 5.42 -22.06
CA ALA A 337 -8.67 5.96 -23.28
C ALA A 337 -10.11 5.49 -23.44
N THR A 338 -10.41 4.23 -23.14
CA THR A 338 -11.76 3.68 -23.18
C THR A 338 -12.68 4.38 -22.20
N THR A 339 -12.24 4.53 -20.95
CA THR A 339 -12.97 5.27 -19.92
C THR A 339 -13.20 6.73 -20.33
N ALA A 340 -12.16 7.39 -20.84
CA ALA A 340 -12.29 8.77 -21.32
C ALA A 340 -13.25 8.88 -22.50
N ALA A 341 -13.22 7.97 -23.46
CA ALA A 341 -14.16 7.94 -24.57
C ALA A 341 -15.60 7.70 -24.09
N ALA A 342 -15.81 6.69 -23.23
CA ALA A 342 -17.12 6.35 -22.69
C ALA A 342 -17.76 7.52 -21.91
N SER A 343 -16.96 8.34 -21.24
CA SER A 343 -17.47 9.50 -20.48
C SER A 343 -18.15 10.58 -21.35
N PHE A 344 -17.87 10.59 -22.66
CA PHE A 344 -18.51 11.50 -23.62
C PHE A 344 -19.61 10.84 -24.45
N MET A 345 -19.83 9.52 -24.29
CA MET A 345 -20.84 8.80 -25.08
C MET A 345 -22.17 8.72 -24.30
N PRO A 346 -23.31 9.18 -24.91
CA PRO A 346 -24.61 9.14 -24.23
C PRO A 346 -25.06 7.72 -23.88
N GLU A 347 -24.69 6.75 -24.70
CA GLU A 347 -25.04 5.34 -24.56
C GLU A 347 -23.76 4.48 -24.68
N ALA A 348 -22.92 4.50 -23.64
CA ALA A 348 -21.68 3.74 -23.66
C ALA A 348 -21.89 2.22 -23.82
N ALA A 349 -23.05 1.69 -23.39
CA ALA A 349 -23.45 0.29 -23.61
C ALA A 349 -23.77 -0.04 -25.09
N GLY A 350 -24.12 0.96 -25.91
CA GLY A 350 -24.40 0.79 -27.34
C GLY A 350 -23.15 0.72 -28.23
N GLY A 351 -21.98 0.83 -27.66
CA GLY A 351 -20.70 0.78 -28.36
C GLY A 351 -20.00 2.14 -28.47
N LEU A 352 -18.66 2.08 -28.53
CA LEU A 352 -17.81 3.27 -28.65
C LEU A 352 -17.65 3.77 -30.09
N VAL A 353 -18.18 3.03 -31.08
CA VAL A 353 -18.03 3.35 -32.51
C VAL A 353 -19.41 3.41 -33.18
N GLY A 354 -19.70 4.50 -33.86
CA GLY A 354 -20.90 4.67 -34.66
C GLY A 354 -22.19 5.04 -33.91
N GLY A 355 -22.06 5.44 -32.63
CA GLY A 355 -23.16 5.91 -31.81
C GLY A 355 -23.48 7.40 -31.98
N SER A 356 -24.26 7.93 -31.06
CA SER A 356 -24.60 9.36 -30.96
C SER A 356 -23.35 10.24 -30.84
N PRO A 357 -23.42 11.52 -31.25
CA PRO A 357 -22.29 12.43 -31.15
C PRO A 357 -21.83 12.60 -29.69
N PRO A 358 -20.53 12.84 -29.45
CA PRO A 358 -20.01 13.09 -28.11
C PRO A 358 -20.74 14.22 -27.40
N THR A 359 -21.04 14.04 -26.10
CA THR A 359 -21.81 14.99 -25.31
C THR A 359 -21.23 15.16 -23.92
N TRP A 360 -21.51 16.30 -23.28
CA TRP A 360 -21.18 16.56 -21.88
C TRP A 360 -22.26 16.11 -20.89
N THR A 361 -23.33 15.48 -21.37
CA THR A 361 -24.49 15.09 -20.55
C THR A 361 -24.06 14.18 -19.39
N ASN A 362 -23.17 13.22 -19.63
CA ASN A 362 -22.69 12.33 -18.57
C ASN A 362 -21.99 13.07 -17.43
N TYR A 363 -21.25 14.14 -17.74
CA TYR A 363 -20.61 14.97 -16.71
C TYR A 363 -21.62 15.80 -15.91
N GLN A 364 -22.66 16.31 -16.56
CA GLN A 364 -23.76 16.99 -15.90
C GLN A 364 -24.52 16.02 -15.00
N LEU A 365 -24.90 14.84 -15.53
CA LEU A 365 -25.54 13.79 -14.75
C LEU A 365 -24.67 13.35 -13.58
N ALA A 366 -23.39 13.09 -13.78
CA ALA A 366 -22.45 12.69 -12.74
C ALA A 366 -22.41 13.64 -11.53
N LEU A 367 -22.66 14.94 -11.74
CA LEU A 367 -22.71 15.92 -10.66
C LEU A 367 -24.10 16.08 -10.04
N HIS A 368 -25.18 15.72 -10.76
CA HIS A 368 -26.56 15.95 -10.34
C HIS A 368 -27.29 14.68 -9.87
N ILE A 369 -26.76 13.48 -10.17
CA ILE A 369 -27.33 12.23 -9.61
C ILE A 369 -27.32 12.28 -8.07
N PRO A 370 -28.24 11.56 -7.40
CA PRO A 370 -28.17 11.38 -5.96
C PRO A 370 -26.75 10.93 -5.58
N TYR A 371 -26.12 11.67 -4.66
CA TYR A 371 -24.77 11.43 -4.18
C TYR A 371 -23.60 11.72 -5.16
N GLY A 372 -23.80 12.18 -6.39
CA GLY A 372 -22.72 12.46 -7.34
C GLY A 372 -21.68 13.45 -6.79
N ALA A 373 -22.05 14.75 -6.71
CA ALA A 373 -21.18 15.75 -6.09
C ALA A 373 -20.92 15.49 -4.61
N GLY A 374 -21.89 14.91 -3.89
CA GLY A 374 -21.77 14.53 -2.48
C GLY A 374 -20.68 13.50 -2.24
N SER A 375 -20.52 12.49 -3.11
CA SER A 375 -19.50 11.46 -3.00
C SER A 375 -18.08 12.02 -3.15
N PHE A 376 -17.88 13.06 -3.99
CA PHE A 376 -16.61 13.78 -4.08
C PHE A 376 -16.28 14.48 -2.76
N ALA A 377 -17.21 15.27 -2.23
CA ALA A 377 -17.01 15.99 -0.99
C ALA A 377 -16.77 15.03 0.19
N ALA A 378 -17.54 13.94 0.26
CA ALA A 378 -17.40 12.88 1.26
C ALA A 378 -16.02 12.23 1.19
N SER A 379 -15.59 11.73 0.00
CA SER A 379 -14.30 11.08 -0.16
C SER A 379 -13.12 12.00 0.15
N LEU A 380 -13.14 13.25 -0.33
CA LEU A 380 -12.08 14.21 -0.03
C LEU A 380 -12.06 14.58 1.46
N GLY A 381 -13.23 14.75 2.07
CA GLY A 381 -13.37 15.05 3.50
C GLY A 381 -12.85 13.89 4.37
N TYR A 382 -13.29 12.67 4.08
CA TYR A 382 -12.83 11.47 4.81
C TYR A 382 -11.33 11.23 4.61
N ALA A 383 -10.81 11.42 3.39
CA ALA A 383 -9.39 11.29 3.10
C ALA A 383 -8.55 12.34 3.86
N LEU A 384 -9.01 13.59 3.92
CA LEU A 384 -8.35 14.66 4.68
C LEU A 384 -8.27 14.32 6.17
N VAL A 385 -9.38 13.88 6.76
CA VAL A 385 -9.46 13.52 8.17
C VAL A 385 -8.62 12.26 8.45
N ALA A 386 -8.81 11.20 7.67
CA ALA A 386 -8.10 9.93 7.86
C ALA A 386 -6.58 10.07 7.67
N ALA A 387 -6.12 10.81 6.64
CA ALA A 387 -4.70 11.04 6.41
C ALA A 387 -4.07 11.88 7.54
N SER A 388 -4.78 12.90 8.03
CA SER A 388 -4.28 13.79 9.09
C SER A 388 -4.20 13.08 10.43
N LEU A 389 -5.26 12.36 10.82
CA LEU A 389 -5.29 11.57 12.05
C LEU A 389 -4.34 10.37 11.96
N GLY A 390 -4.36 9.63 10.83
CA GLY A 390 -3.50 8.47 10.60
C GLY A 390 -2.01 8.83 10.63
N LEU A 391 -1.63 9.99 10.09
CA LEU A 391 -0.28 10.52 10.18
C LEU A 391 0.12 10.82 11.64
N GLY A 392 -0.76 11.47 12.40
CA GLY A 392 -0.54 11.79 13.82
C GLY A 392 -0.39 10.54 14.68
N LEU A 393 -1.31 9.58 14.52
CA LEU A 393 -1.27 8.30 15.21
C LEU A 393 -0.07 7.45 14.79
N GLY A 394 0.30 7.46 13.50
CA GLY A 394 1.50 6.81 13.00
C GLY A 394 2.78 7.36 13.62
N LEU A 395 2.87 8.69 13.81
CA LEU A 395 4.00 9.31 14.52
C LEU A 395 4.01 8.91 16.01
N LEU A 396 2.85 8.93 16.66
CA LEU A 396 2.71 8.52 18.06
C LEU A 396 3.26 7.09 18.25
N VAL A 397 2.84 6.15 17.40
CA VAL A 397 3.29 4.75 17.45
C VAL A 397 4.78 4.64 17.15
N ALA A 398 5.29 5.30 16.10
CA ALA A 398 6.70 5.27 15.73
C ALA A 398 7.62 5.83 16.83
N MET A 399 7.18 6.90 17.49
CA MET A 399 7.92 7.49 18.61
C MET A 399 7.89 6.63 19.88
N ALA A 400 6.78 5.98 20.16
CA ALA A 400 6.65 5.05 21.28
C ALA A 400 7.60 3.86 21.14
N TRP A 401 7.73 3.35 19.91
CA TRP A 401 8.54 2.15 19.63
C TRP A 401 10.02 2.38 19.50
N ARG A 402 10.45 3.60 19.25
CA ARG A 402 11.88 3.94 19.09
C ARG A 402 12.75 3.47 20.26
N ARG A 403 12.24 3.40 21.48
CA ARG A 403 13.01 3.04 22.67
C ARG A 403 13.17 1.56 22.91
N GLY A 404 12.45 0.71 22.16
CA GLY A 404 12.39 -0.73 22.37
C GLY A 404 11.82 -1.03 23.76
N GLY A 405 11.41 -2.18 24.05
CA GLY A 405 11.17 -2.27 25.39
C GLY A 405 10.51 -3.52 25.92
N SER A 406 9.22 -3.61 25.94
CA SER A 406 8.56 -4.76 26.52
C SER A 406 8.19 -5.78 25.45
N TRP A 407 8.07 -7.04 25.83
CA TRP A 407 7.54 -8.09 24.96
C TRP A 407 6.19 -7.67 24.37
N PHE A 408 5.39 -6.92 25.12
CA PHE A 408 4.08 -6.43 24.70
C PHE A 408 4.18 -5.43 23.53
N THR A 409 5.15 -4.51 23.56
CA THR A 409 5.39 -3.62 22.40
C THR A 409 5.88 -4.39 21.18
N GLY A 410 6.68 -5.45 21.38
CA GLY A 410 7.09 -6.35 20.31
C GLY A 410 5.91 -7.12 19.70
N LEU A 411 4.98 -7.57 20.53
CA LEU A 411 3.76 -8.23 20.08
C LEU A 411 2.90 -7.28 19.23
N LEU A 412 2.66 -6.05 19.71
CA LEU A 412 1.89 -5.05 18.95
C LEU A 412 2.57 -4.66 17.63
N GLN A 413 3.90 -4.59 17.60
CA GLN A 413 4.67 -4.41 16.35
C GLN A 413 4.44 -5.58 15.40
N GLY A 414 4.43 -6.80 15.92
CA GLY A 414 4.12 -8.00 15.15
C GLY A 414 2.72 -7.92 14.54
N PHE A 415 1.70 -7.57 15.33
CA PHE A 415 0.34 -7.39 14.83
C PHE A 415 0.23 -6.29 13.78
N LEU A 416 0.85 -5.14 14.00
CA LEU A 416 0.81 -4.04 13.02
C LEU A 416 1.54 -4.42 11.72
N THR A 417 2.64 -5.17 11.82
CA THR A 417 3.34 -5.67 10.63
C THR A 417 2.51 -6.72 9.89
N ALA A 418 1.86 -7.62 10.63
CA ALA A 418 0.94 -8.60 10.07
C ALA A 418 -0.30 -7.96 9.44
N ALA A 419 -0.75 -6.82 9.96
CA ALA A 419 -1.89 -6.07 9.42
C ALA A 419 -1.65 -5.54 7.99
N ILE A 420 -0.40 -5.42 7.53
CA ILE A 420 -0.08 -5.14 6.13
C ILE A 420 -0.60 -6.26 5.20
N ALA A 421 -0.68 -7.48 5.72
CA ALA A 421 -1.18 -8.64 5.01
C ALA A 421 -2.71 -8.77 4.99
N VAL A 422 -3.43 -7.94 5.74
CA VAL A 422 -4.89 -8.05 5.86
C VAL A 422 -5.54 -7.35 4.68
N PRO A 423 -6.30 -8.08 3.84
CA PRO A 423 -7.06 -7.47 2.75
C PRO A 423 -8.07 -6.45 3.28
N GLY A 424 -8.28 -5.36 2.53
CA GLY A 424 -9.20 -4.29 2.94
C GLY A 424 -10.63 -4.77 3.20
N ILE A 425 -11.13 -5.73 2.41
CA ILE A 425 -12.48 -6.31 2.59
C ILE A 425 -12.57 -7.07 3.92
N VAL A 426 -11.52 -7.78 4.33
CA VAL A 426 -11.45 -8.51 5.60
C VAL A 426 -11.38 -7.53 6.77
N LEU A 427 -10.63 -6.43 6.62
CA LEU A 427 -10.59 -5.37 7.62
C LEU A 427 -11.98 -4.75 7.80
N GLY A 428 -12.68 -4.43 6.70
CA GLY A 428 -14.06 -3.94 6.72
C GLY A 428 -15.02 -4.90 7.44
N ALA A 429 -14.94 -6.19 7.13
CA ALA A 429 -15.73 -7.23 7.82
C ALA A 429 -15.45 -7.25 9.34
N GLY A 430 -14.19 -7.20 9.74
CA GLY A 430 -13.81 -7.12 11.16
C GLY A 430 -14.36 -5.88 11.86
N TYR A 431 -14.45 -4.75 11.16
CA TYR A 431 -15.07 -3.52 11.67
C TYR A 431 -16.59 -3.66 11.83
N ILE A 432 -17.30 -4.33 10.90
CA ILE A 432 -18.73 -4.67 11.08
C ILE A 432 -18.90 -5.51 12.34
N PHE A 433 -18.17 -6.61 12.46
CA PHE A 433 -18.30 -7.52 13.60
C PHE A 433 -17.95 -6.87 14.93
N LEU A 434 -17.07 -5.87 14.97
CA LEU A 434 -16.72 -5.17 16.20
C LEU A 434 -17.74 -4.08 16.57
N TRP A 435 -18.18 -3.27 15.59
CA TRP A 435 -18.91 -2.03 15.86
C TRP A 435 -20.42 -2.11 15.60
N ASP A 436 -20.92 -3.20 15.01
CA ASP A 436 -22.36 -3.48 14.83
C ASP A 436 -22.88 -4.44 15.90
N GLN A 437 -22.60 -4.13 17.18
CA GLN A 437 -23.01 -4.96 18.29
C GLN A 437 -24.19 -4.36 19.06
N PRO A 438 -25.25 -5.16 19.37
CA PRO A 438 -26.43 -4.65 20.08
C PRO A 438 -26.10 -3.95 21.41
N TRP A 439 -25.17 -4.49 22.20
CA TRP A 439 -24.74 -3.91 23.48
C TRP A 439 -24.03 -2.56 23.34
N LEU A 440 -23.40 -2.27 22.18
CA LEU A 440 -22.82 -0.95 21.91
C LEU A 440 -23.89 0.12 21.74
N LYS A 441 -25.09 -0.25 21.25
CA LYS A 441 -26.24 0.64 21.18
C LYS A 441 -26.67 1.10 22.55
N ASP A 442 -26.68 0.18 23.53
CA ASP A 442 -27.12 0.47 24.90
C ASP A 442 -26.20 1.47 25.62
N VAL A 443 -24.91 1.49 25.25
CA VAL A 443 -23.92 2.44 25.79
C VAL A 443 -23.67 3.65 24.86
N GLY A 444 -24.45 3.82 23.80
CA GLY A 444 -24.33 4.95 22.86
C GLY A 444 -23.09 4.92 21.97
N LEU A 445 -22.44 3.77 21.80
CA LEU A 445 -21.22 3.58 21.02
C LEU A 445 -21.44 2.79 19.71
N LEU A 446 -22.68 2.71 19.22
CA LEU A 446 -22.96 2.10 17.92
C LEU A 446 -22.37 2.97 16.81
N LEU A 447 -21.21 2.58 16.29
CA LEU A 447 -20.50 3.33 15.27
C LEU A 447 -20.80 2.83 13.84
N TYR A 448 -21.27 1.60 13.68
CA TYR A 448 -21.61 1.07 12.36
C TYR A 448 -22.67 1.93 11.66
N GLY A 449 -22.52 2.14 10.36
CA GLY A 449 -23.38 3.05 9.61
C GLY A 449 -23.07 4.53 9.79
N THR A 450 -22.00 4.89 10.52
CA THR A 450 -21.58 6.30 10.69
C THR A 450 -20.30 6.61 9.92
N PRO A 451 -20.06 7.90 9.55
CA PRO A 451 -18.78 8.31 8.98
C PRO A 451 -17.56 7.98 9.86
N ALA A 452 -17.76 7.88 11.17
CA ALA A 452 -16.69 7.62 12.12
C ALA A 452 -16.07 6.24 11.92
N VAL A 453 -16.87 5.18 11.76
CA VAL A 453 -16.35 3.82 11.56
C VAL A 453 -15.58 3.71 10.25
N LEU A 454 -16.05 4.37 9.19
CA LEU A 454 -15.37 4.41 7.89
C LEU A 454 -13.99 5.07 8.01
N VAL A 455 -13.91 6.22 8.68
CA VAL A 455 -12.64 6.94 8.92
C VAL A 455 -11.68 6.09 9.76
N LEU A 456 -12.18 5.40 10.80
CA LEU A 456 -11.37 4.48 11.61
C LEU A 456 -10.84 3.31 10.77
N GLY A 457 -11.65 2.74 9.89
CA GLY A 457 -11.23 1.70 8.93
C GLY A 457 -10.12 2.18 7.99
N TYR A 458 -10.23 3.39 7.45
CA TYR A 458 -9.19 3.99 6.62
C TYR A 458 -7.89 4.22 7.38
N ILE A 459 -7.96 4.72 8.61
CA ILE A 459 -6.78 4.90 9.46
C ILE A 459 -6.13 3.54 9.72
N ALA A 460 -6.91 2.51 10.04
CA ALA A 460 -6.41 1.18 10.32
C ALA A 460 -5.69 0.56 9.10
N GLY A 461 -6.27 0.67 7.91
CA GLY A 461 -5.65 0.19 6.66
C GLY A 461 -4.37 0.93 6.29
N GLY A 462 -4.32 2.25 6.50
CA GLY A 462 -3.15 3.08 6.18
C GLY A 462 -2.05 3.10 7.24
N MET A 463 -2.39 2.86 8.52
CA MET A 463 -1.49 3.03 9.66
C MET A 463 -0.24 2.12 9.61
N PRO A 464 -0.30 0.84 9.21
CA PRO A 464 0.89 0.00 9.13
C PRO A 464 1.97 0.57 8.20
N TYR A 465 1.56 1.09 7.05
CA TYR A 465 2.46 1.74 6.09
C TYR A 465 3.01 3.06 6.62
N ALA A 466 2.15 3.89 7.22
CA ALA A 466 2.55 5.16 7.83
C ALA A 466 3.59 4.95 8.93
N VAL A 467 3.34 4.03 9.87
CA VAL A 467 4.27 3.70 10.96
C VAL A 467 5.60 3.20 10.41
N ARG A 468 5.60 2.34 9.40
CA ARG A 468 6.82 1.80 8.78
C ARG A 468 7.68 2.92 8.18
N VAL A 469 7.10 3.82 7.40
CA VAL A 469 7.83 4.92 6.75
C VAL A 469 8.30 5.95 7.77
N ILE A 470 7.44 6.34 8.72
CA ILE A 470 7.78 7.30 9.78
C ILE A 470 8.88 6.75 10.69
N SER A 471 8.81 5.46 11.07
CA SER A 471 9.82 4.80 11.90
C SER A 471 11.19 4.84 11.23
N GLY A 472 11.25 4.62 9.90
CA GLY A 472 12.49 4.78 9.13
C GLY A 472 13.07 6.19 9.20
N GLY A 473 12.23 7.22 9.08
CA GLY A 473 12.64 8.62 9.24
C GLY A 473 13.07 8.96 10.68
N VAL A 474 12.30 8.51 11.66
CA VAL A 474 12.61 8.71 13.08
C VAL A 474 13.93 8.03 13.48
N ALA A 475 14.26 6.87 12.90
CA ALA A 475 15.51 6.17 13.14
C ALA A 475 16.74 6.96 12.67
N GLN A 476 16.61 7.83 11.68
CA GLN A 476 17.69 8.68 11.17
C GLN A 476 17.98 9.89 12.07
N ILE A 477 17.10 10.23 13.02
CA ILE A 477 17.32 11.34 13.95
C ILE A 477 18.41 10.94 14.96
N PRO A 478 19.52 11.69 15.10
CA PRO A 478 20.58 11.35 16.03
C PRO A 478 20.08 11.23 17.48
N ALA A 479 20.48 10.17 18.17
CA ALA A 479 20.07 9.95 19.56
C ALA A 479 20.51 11.10 20.48
N ASN A 480 21.68 11.68 20.20
CA ASN A 480 22.24 12.79 20.95
C ASN A 480 21.37 14.06 20.92
N ALA A 481 20.72 14.36 19.79
CA ALA A 481 19.81 15.51 19.68
C ALA A 481 18.61 15.38 20.62
N LEU A 482 18.04 14.19 20.72
CA LEU A 482 16.91 13.94 21.62
C LEU A 482 17.33 13.89 23.10
N THR A 483 18.54 13.38 23.36
CA THR A 483 19.08 13.34 24.73
C THR A 483 19.40 14.74 25.20
N ALA A 484 20.09 15.58 24.40
CA ALA A 484 20.39 16.95 24.70
C ALA A 484 19.13 17.79 25.01
N ALA A 485 18.11 17.68 24.17
CA ALA A 485 16.82 18.35 24.40
C ALA A 485 16.19 17.98 25.74
N ARG A 486 16.28 16.71 26.13
CA ARG A 486 15.74 16.23 27.40
C ARG A 486 16.57 16.71 28.59
N SER A 487 17.88 16.68 28.45
CA SER A 487 18.79 17.22 29.48
C SER A 487 18.57 18.70 29.72
N SER A 488 18.13 19.44 28.70
CA SER A 488 17.72 20.85 28.78
C SER A 488 16.29 21.05 29.32
N GLY A 489 15.61 19.98 29.81
CA GLY A 489 14.26 20.06 30.37
C GLY A 489 13.13 20.15 29.35
N ALA A 490 13.39 19.93 28.05
CA ALA A 490 12.36 19.99 27.03
C ALA A 490 11.33 18.85 27.20
N GLY A 491 10.06 19.20 27.32
CA GLY A 491 8.95 18.24 27.33
C GLY A 491 8.75 17.56 25.98
N LEU A 492 8.04 16.42 25.95
CA LEU A 492 7.80 15.60 24.77
C LEU A 492 7.23 16.42 23.60
N ALA A 493 6.21 17.25 23.85
CA ALA A 493 5.59 18.10 22.82
C ALA A 493 6.60 19.07 22.19
N THR A 494 7.50 19.66 22.98
CA THR A 494 8.57 20.54 22.50
C THR A 494 9.56 19.78 21.62
N VAL A 495 9.98 18.58 22.05
CA VAL A 495 10.87 17.70 21.29
C VAL A 495 10.23 17.33 19.95
N VAL A 496 8.96 16.91 19.94
CA VAL A 496 8.23 16.56 18.71
C VAL A 496 8.14 17.79 17.79
N ARG A 497 7.67 18.92 18.30
CA ARG A 497 7.41 20.11 17.47
C ARG A 497 8.68 20.77 16.94
N ARG A 498 9.77 20.87 17.77
CA ARG A 498 10.98 21.63 17.43
C ARG A 498 12.10 20.78 16.85
N ILE A 499 12.10 19.47 17.03
CA ILE A 499 13.16 18.58 16.56
C ILE A 499 12.61 17.55 15.58
N VAL A 500 11.65 16.71 16.00
CA VAL A 500 11.20 15.56 15.20
C VAL A 500 10.48 16.01 13.94
N LEU A 501 9.46 16.88 14.04
CA LEU A 501 8.69 17.34 12.89
C LEU A 501 9.54 18.08 11.85
N PRO A 502 10.43 19.03 12.22
CA PRO A 502 11.30 19.67 11.23
C PRO A 502 12.26 18.71 10.55
N MET A 503 12.82 17.73 11.29
CA MET A 503 13.73 16.73 10.72
C MET A 503 13.03 15.72 9.82
N LEU A 504 11.75 15.42 10.08
CA LEU A 504 10.93 14.56 9.24
C LEU A 504 10.32 15.28 8.02
N GLY A 505 10.53 16.57 7.84
CA GLY A 505 9.83 17.46 6.92
C GLY A 505 9.33 16.85 5.60
N SER A 506 10.23 16.30 4.76
CA SER A 506 9.84 15.67 3.49
C SER A 506 9.15 14.30 3.68
N THR A 507 9.52 13.55 4.71
CA THR A 507 8.91 12.25 5.04
C THR A 507 7.47 12.43 5.49
N TRP A 508 7.22 13.43 6.37
CA TRP A 508 5.90 13.79 6.86
C TRP A 508 4.90 14.02 5.73
N THR A 509 5.31 14.84 4.79
CA THR A 509 4.47 15.23 3.66
C THR A 509 4.21 14.07 2.69
N ARG A 510 5.23 13.23 2.44
CA ARG A 510 5.06 12.03 1.58
C ARG A 510 4.10 11.03 2.18
N VAL A 511 4.18 10.79 3.49
CA VAL A 511 3.27 9.87 4.18
C VAL A 511 1.85 10.42 4.16
N TRP A 512 1.65 11.71 4.42
CA TRP A 512 0.33 12.31 4.35
C TRP A 512 -0.30 12.18 2.97
N LEU A 513 0.46 12.47 1.90
CA LEU A 513 -0.02 12.31 0.52
C LEU A 513 -0.34 10.85 0.19
N MET A 514 0.51 9.93 0.63
CA MET A 514 0.27 8.50 0.42
C MET A 514 -1.03 8.05 1.07
N LEU A 515 -1.28 8.46 2.32
CA LEU A 515 -2.52 8.16 3.02
C LEU A 515 -3.71 8.82 2.34
N PHE A 516 -3.61 10.11 2.01
CA PHE A 516 -4.68 10.87 1.36
C PHE A 516 -5.09 10.24 0.02
N ALA A 517 -4.11 10.01 -0.87
CA ALA A 517 -4.38 9.43 -2.18
C ALA A 517 -4.91 7.99 -2.08
N GLY A 518 -4.40 7.20 -1.13
CA GLY A 518 -4.89 5.85 -0.88
C GLY A 518 -6.35 5.81 -0.44
N VAL A 519 -6.77 6.76 0.41
CA VAL A 519 -8.15 6.81 0.91
C VAL A 519 -9.14 7.32 -0.13
N VAL A 520 -8.77 8.28 -0.98
CA VAL A 520 -9.73 8.85 -1.97
C VAL A 520 -10.32 7.78 -2.88
N PHE A 521 -9.51 6.79 -3.27
CA PHE A 521 -9.93 5.68 -4.14
C PHE A 521 -10.00 4.34 -3.39
N GLU A 522 -10.08 4.38 -2.08
CA GLU A 522 -10.23 3.15 -1.32
C GLU A 522 -11.63 2.58 -1.56
N LEU A 523 -11.70 1.33 -2.04
CA LEU A 523 -12.95 0.67 -2.39
C LEU A 523 -13.34 -0.43 -1.38
N PRO A 524 -12.46 -1.39 -1.00
CA PRO A 524 -12.85 -2.54 -0.18
C PRO A 524 -13.48 -2.18 1.18
N VAL A 525 -12.83 -1.32 1.97
CA VAL A 525 -13.35 -0.87 3.27
C VAL A 525 -14.56 0.04 3.06
N SER A 526 -14.51 0.89 2.02
CA SER A 526 -15.62 1.78 1.67
C SER A 526 -16.89 1.02 1.37
N GLN A 527 -16.80 -0.06 0.60
CA GLN A 527 -17.94 -0.85 0.15
C GLN A 527 -18.73 -1.46 1.31
N LEU A 528 -18.05 -1.77 2.42
CA LEU A 528 -18.67 -2.35 3.62
C LEU A 528 -19.07 -1.31 4.68
N LEU A 529 -18.36 -0.17 4.76
CA LEU A 529 -18.48 0.75 5.90
C LEU A 529 -19.02 2.14 5.54
N TYR A 530 -19.35 2.42 4.27
CA TYR A 530 -19.91 3.73 3.93
C TYR A 530 -21.25 3.97 4.65
N PRO A 531 -21.50 5.20 5.14
CA PRO A 531 -22.73 5.49 5.84
C PRO A 531 -23.94 5.46 4.89
N PRO A 532 -25.11 4.98 5.34
CA PRO A 532 -26.33 4.99 4.54
C PRO A 532 -26.62 6.38 3.95
N GLY A 533 -26.89 6.42 2.64
CA GLY A 533 -27.18 7.66 1.93
C GLY A 533 -25.96 8.54 1.62
N GLY A 534 -24.73 8.11 1.93
CA GLY A 534 -23.50 8.86 1.65
C GLY A 534 -22.37 8.00 1.09
N PRO A 535 -22.53 7.39 -0.10
CA PRO A 535 -21.49 6.57 -0.68
C PRO A 535 -20.23 7.39 -0.95
N THR A 536 -19.07 6.75 -0.80
CA THR A 536 -17.80 7.33 -1.22
C THR A 536 -17.69 7.33 -2.73
N LEU A 537 -16.74 8.09 -3.27
CA LEU A 537 -16.54 8.22 -4.71
C LEU A 537 -16.26 6.86 -5.38
N ALA A 538 -15.41 6.02 -4.78
CA ALA A 538 -15.13 4.68 -5.30
C ALA A 538 -16.39 3.80 -5.35
N VAL A 539 -17.20 3.82 -4.29
CA VAL A 539 -18.48 3.11 -4.23
C VAL A 539 -19.48 3.66 -5.25
N ALA A 540 -19.60 4.99 -5.36
CA ALA A 540 -20.49 5.63 -6.34
C ALA A 540 -20.13 5.24 -7.78
N ILE A 541 -18.84 5.21 -8.12
CA ILE A 541 -18.37 4.78 -9.44
C ILE A 541 -18.79 3.32 -9.71
N VAL A 542 -18.49 2.40 -8.78
CA VAL A 542 -18.82 0.97 -8.94
C VAL A 542 -20.32 0.76 -9.03
N HIS A 543 -21.13 1.50 -8.27
CA HIS A 543 -22.60 1.42 -8.37
C HIS A 543 -23.11 1.85 -9.75
N GLN A 544 -22.53 2.88 -10.39
CA GLN A 544 -22.95 3.27 -11.74
C GLN A 544 -22.66 2.15 -12.75
N PHE A 545 -21.52 1.49 -12.62
CA PHE A 545 -21.18 0.33 -13.48
C PHE A 545 -22.13 -0.85 -13.24
N HIS A 546 -22.46 -1.18 -12.00
CA HIS A 546 -23.43 -2.24 -11.68
C HIS A 546 -24.85 -1.91 -12.18
N ASN A 547 -25.21 -0.64 -12.19
CA ASN A 547 -26.50 -0.16 -12.73
C ASN A 547 -26.50 -0.04 -14.26
N THR A 548 -25.41 -0.39 -14.93
CA THR A 548 -25.21 -0.24 -16.39
C THR A 548 -25.17 1.20 -16.89
N ASP A 549 -25.02 2.18 -15.99
CA ASP A 549 -24.84 3.60 -16.32
C ASP A 549 -23.38 3.90 -16.62
N PHE A 550 -22.81 3.20 -17.59
CA PHE A 550 -21.38 3.22 -17.91
C PHE A 550 -20.84 4.63 -18.23
N GLY A 551 -21.61 5.44 -18.95
CA GLY A 551 -21.20 6.79 -19.32
C GLY A 551 -21.03 7.71 -18.10
N VAL A 552 -21.98 7.65 -17.15
CA VAL A 552 -21.93 8.41 -15.90
C VAL A 552 -20.81 7.91 -14.99
N GLY A 553 -20.66 6.59 -14.86
CA GLY A 553 -19.55 5.98 -14.11
C GLY A 553 -18.18 6.36 -14.67
N ALA A 554 -18.04 6.37 -16.01
CA ALA A 554 -16.82 6.82 -16.69
C ALA A 554 -16.55 8.32 -16.47
N ALA A 555 -17.60 9.17 -16.52
CA ALA A 555 -17.45 10.60 -16.23
C ALA A 555 -17.01 10.86 -14.78
N LEU A 556 -17.59 10.15 -13.80
CA LEU A 556 -17.14 10.19 -12.40
C LEU A 556 -15.66 9.77 -12.27
N THR A 557 -15.25 8.73 -12.98
CA THR A 557 -13.86 8.24 -12.99
C THR A 557 -12.90 9.30 -13.55
N VAL A 558 -13.24 9.94 -14.67
CA VAL A 558 -12.41 10.99 -15.28
C VAL A 558 -12.31 12.21 -14.36
N LEU A 559 -13.43 12.67 -13.81
CA LEU A 559 -13.47 13.80 -12.87
C LEU A 559 -12.63 13.51 -11.62
N SER A 560 -12.77 12.32 -11.05
CA SER A 560 -12.04 11.93 -9.83
C SER A 560 -10.53 11.83 -10.07
N THR A 561 -10.13 11.15 -11.13
CA THR A 561 -8.71 10.99 -11.49
C THR A 561 -8.09 12.36 -11.81
N GLY A 562 -8.82 13.21 -12.55
CA GLY A 562 -8.41 14.58 -12.84
C GLY A 562 -8.24 15.42 -11.58
N THR A 563 -9.21 15.38 -10.67
CA THR A 563 -9.16 16.12 -9.39
C THR A 563 -7.96 15.68 -8.53
N VAL A 564 -7.75 14.38 -8.35
CA VAL A 564 -6.61 13.86 -7.57
C VAL A 564 -5.29 14.20 -8.25
N GLY A 565 -5.23 14.12 -9.59
CA GLY A 565 -4.06 14.52 -10.36
C GLY A 565 -3.71 16.00 -10.17
N ILE A 566 -4.70 16.89 -10.24
CA ILE A 566 -4.52 18.33 -10.02
C ILE A 566 -4.05 18.59 -8.57
N LEU A 567 -4.66 17.96 -7.58
CA LEU A 567 -4.28 18.12 -6.18
C LEU A 567 -2.84 17.62 -5.94
N ALA A 568 -2.44 16.49 -6.54
CA ALA A 568 -1.08 15.97 -6.44
C ALA A 568 -0.05 16.92 -7.09
N LEU A 569 -0.36 17.49 -8.26
CA LEU A 569 0.50 18.46 -8.95
C LEU A 569 0.60 19.79 -8.16
N ALA A 570 -0.52 20.29 -7.67
CA ALA A 570 -0.56 21.51 -6.86
C ALA A 570 0.29 21.34 -5.58
N PHE A 571 0.16 20.19 -4.94
CA PHE A 571 0.93 19.86 -3.76
C PHE A 571 2.44 19.70 -4.05
N ALA A 572 2.80 19.02 -5.13
CA ALA A 572 4.20 18.89 -5.56
C ALA A 572 4.82 20.28 -5.89
N TRP A 573 4.04 21.15 -6.51
CA TRP A 573 4.46 22.54 -6.78
C TRP A 573 4.65 23.33 -5.48
N LEU A 574 3.72 23.22 -4.53
CA LEU A 574 3.81 23.87 -3.22
C LEU A 574 5.05 23.42 -2.46
N GLN A 575 5.35 22.12 -2.46
CA GLN A 575 6.56 21.58 -1.83
C GLN A 575 7.84 22.15 -2.45
N ARG A 576 7.90 22.25 -3.78
CA ARG A 576 9.06 22.83 -4.47
C ARG A 576 9.23 24.31 -4.10
N ARG A 577 8.14 25.05 -3.94
CA ARG A 577 8.18 26.45 -3.48
C ARG A 577 8.66 26.56 -2.05
N LEU A 578 8.09 25.79 -1.12
CA LEU A 578 8.47 25.81 0.30
C LEU A 578 9.89 25.28 0.52
N GLY A 579 10.34 24.28 -0.24
CA GLY A 579 11.71 23.77 -0.20
C GLY A 579 12.75 24.79 -0.69
N ARG A 580 12.38 25.66 -1.64
CA ARG A 580 13.27 26.76 -2.09
C ARG A 580 13.38 27.91 -1.09
N LEU A 581 12.43 28.03 -0.17
CA LEU A 581 12.45 29.04 0.90
C LEU A 581 13.28 28.61 2.11
N ARG A 582 13.74 27.36 2.16
CA ARG A 582 14.75 26.90 3.15
C ARG A 582 16.14 27.12 2.53
N PRO A 583 16.97 28.05 3.04
CA PRO A 583 18.32 28.25 2.53
C PRO A 583 19.11 26.95 2.74
N VAL A 584 19.74 26.46 1.68
CA VAL A 584 20.58 25.24 1.65
C VAL A 584 21.79 25.37 2.62
N GLY A 585 22.02 26.57 3.17
CA GLY A 585 23.10 26.86 4.15
C GLY A 585 22.69 26.80 5.62
N ALA A 586 21.41 26.84 5.96
CA ALA A 586 21.01 26.97 7.36
C ALA A 586 21.39 25.75 8.24
N GLU A 587 21.47 24.54 7.68
CA GLU A 587 21.92 23.35 8.42
C GLU A 587 23.44 23.31 8.57
N ALA A 588 24.18 23.76 7.56
CA ALA A 588 25.64 23.88 7.64
C ALA A 588 26.05 25.03 8.55
N ASP A 589 25.34 26.15 8.53
CA ASP A 589 25.60 27.30 9.40
C ASP A 589 25.24 27.02 10.87
N ILE A 590 24.15 26.31 11.14
CA ILE A 590 23.80 25.89 12.51
C ILE A 590 24.81 24.88 13.05
N ALA A 591 25.27 23.94 12.22
CA ALA A 591 26.29 22.97 12.60
C ALA A 591 27.66 23.64 12.80
N ALA A 592 28.00 24.61 11.95
CA ALA A 592 29.26 25.38 12.07
C ALA A 592 29.24 26.35 13.26
N GLU A 593 28.10 26.96 13.57
CA GLU A 593 27.94 27.84 14.74
C GLU A 593 27.88 27.05 16.04
N ALA A 594 27.26 25.88 16.07
CA ALA A 594 27.31 24.96 17.20
C ALA A 594 28.73 24.44 17.42
N GLY A 595 29.47 24.12 16.35
CA GLY A 595 30.88 23.74 16.42
C GLY A 595 31.76 24.86 16.96
N ARG A 596 31.58 26.13 16.54
CA ARG A 596 32.31 27.29 17.04
C ARG A 596 32.06 27.55 18.53
N ARG A 597 30.81 27.49 18.98
CA ARG A 597 30.48 27.67 20.40
C ARG A 597 31.07 26.58 21.31
N VAL A 598 31.17 25.35 20.81
CA VAL A 598 31.83 24.26 21.55
C VAL A 598 33.33 24.50 21.67
N VAL A 599 33.99 25.01 20.62
CA VAL A 599 35.42 25.34 20.64
C VAL A 599 35.68 26.52 21.55
N GLU A 600 34.90 27.60 21.48
CA GLU A 600 35.02 28.76 22.38
C GLU A 600 34.81 28.40 23.87
N THR A 601 33.87 27.48 24.13
CA THR A 601 33.63 27.00 25.51
C THR A 601 34.79 26.14 26.01
N MET A 602 35.48 25.40 25.15
CA MET A 602 36.64 24.60 25.51
C MET A 602 37.91 25.44 25.68
N GLU A 603 38.06 26.55 24.96
CA GLU A 603 39.18 27.50 25.12
C GLU A 603 39.01 28.34 26.40
N GLY A 604 37.76 28.74 26.73
CA GLY A 604 37.48 29.47 28.00
C GLY A 604 37.64 28.63 29.27
N VAL A 605 37.71 27.32 29.18
CA VAL A 605 38.00 26.41 30.32
C VAL A 605 39.50 26.13 30.47
N ARG A 606 40.32 26.52 29.46
CA ARG A 606 41.79 26.39 29.49
C ARG A 606 42.53 27.68 29.87
N ALA A 607 41.86 28.81 29.95
CA ALA A 607 42.34 30.08 30.49
C ALA A 607 41.88 30.23 31.95
#